data_d3c5ab2fabb11bab1ae37a12b039fd90
#
_entry.id   d3c5ab2fabb11bab1ae37a12b039fd90
#
_cell.length_a   1.000
_cell.length_b   1.000
_cell.length_c   1.000
_cell.angle_alpha   90.00
_cell.angle_beta   90.00
_cell.angle_gamma   90.00
#
_symmetry.space_group_name_H-M   'P 1'
#
loop_
_entity.id
_entity.type
_entity.pdbx_description
1 polymer ?
#
loop_
_entity_poly.entity_id
_entity_poly.type
_entity_poly.pdbx_seq_one_letter_code
_entity_poly.pdbx_strand_id
1 'polypeptide(L)' 'MNELETLIQNGLKNLEYGNFEDALSFFEQALLLKPDDPDLWNNKGIALRSLGRYDEASDCYNKSLELDPRDRASS' A
#
# COMPACT_ATOMS: atom_id res chain seq x y z
N MET A 1 3.77 4.84 -19.95
CA MET A 1 3.47 4.58 -18.55
C MET A 1 4.27 5.52 -17.68
N ASN A 2 3.67 6.17 -16.69
CA ASN A 2 4.39 7.11 -15.86
C ASN A 2 5.11 6.40 -14.72
N GLU A 3 5.96 7.14 -14.01
CA GLU A 3 6.75 6.57 -12.93
C GLU A 3 5.90 5.97 -11.82
N LEU A 4 4.81 6.64 -11.48
CA LEU A 4 3.90 6.16 -10.42
C LEU A 4 3.31 4.80 -10.79
N GLU A 5 2.80 4.66 -12.01
CA GLU A 5 2.22 3.39 -12.45
C GLU A 5 3.24 2.28 -12.46
N THR A 6 4.47 2.57 -12.89
CA THR A 6 5.55 1.61 -12.89
C THR A 6 5.86 1.11 -11.48
N LEU A 7 5.94 2.02 -10.52
CA LEU A 7 6.19 1.66 -9.12
C LEU A 7 5.06 0.80 -8.56
N ILE A 8 3.82 1.16 -8.85
CA ILE A 8 2.66 0.40 -8.37
C ILE A 8 2.67 -1.01 -8.95
N GLN A 9 2.89 -1.14 -10.25
CA GLN A 9 2.92 -2.46 -10.89
C GLN A 9 4.05 -3.33 -10.37
N ASN A 10 5.23 -2.74 -10.15
CA ASN A 10 6.34 -3.48 -9.57
C ASN A 10 6.02 -3.93 -8.15
N GLY A 11 5.38 -3.07 -7.36
CA GLY A 11 4.95 -3.43 -6.02
C GLY A 11 3.97 -4.58 -6.00
N LEU A 12 2.94 -4.52 -6.86
CA LEU A 12 1.93 -5.58 -6.97
C LEU A 12 2.55 -6.89 -7.43
N LYS A 13 3.46 -6.83 -8.38
CA LYS A 13 4.12 -8.02 -8.89
C LYS A 13 4.96 -8.68 -7.79
N ASN A 14 5.65 -7.88 -6.99
CA ASN A 14 6.45 -8.41 -5.88
C ASN A 14 5.57 -9.01 -4.78
N LEU A 15 4.40 -8.43 -4.52
CA LEU A 15 3.43 -9.03 -3.60
C LEU A 15 3.02 -10.42 -4.09
N GLU A 16 2.76 -10.53 -5.38
CA GLU A 16 2.31 -11.77 -6.00
C GLU A 16 3.36 -12.87 -5.87
N TYR A 17 4.64 -12.50 -5.97
CA TYR A 17 5.75 -13.44 -5.87
C TYR A 17 6.21 -13.69 -4.42
N GLY A 18 5.60 -13.01 -3.47
CA GLY A 18 5.99 -13.16 -2.07
C GLY A 18 7.22 -12.36 -1.66
N ASN A 19 7.66 -11.42 -2.50
CA ASN A 19 8.79 -10.53 -2.20
C ASN A 19 8.26 -9.30 -1.45
N PHE A 20 7.85 -9.50 -0.22
CA PHE A 20 7.10 -8.49 0.54
C PHE A 20 7.95 -7.26 0.87
N GLU A 21 9.23 -7.43 1.15
CA GLU A 21 10.11 -6.29 1.43
C GLU A 21 10.31 -5.41 0.20
N ASP A 22 10.49 -6.03 -0.96
CA ASP A 22 10.61 -5.30 -2.21
C ASP A 22 9.29 -4.59 -2.55
N ALA A 23 8.17 -5.30 -2.36
CA ALA A 23 6.85 -4.71 -2.58
C ALA A 23 6.66 -3.48 -1.70
N LEU A 24 7.01 -3.59 -0.43
CA LEU A 24 6.91 -2.49 0.52
C LEU A 24 7.71 -1.27 0.03
N SER A 25 8.93 -1.51 -0.43
CA SER A 25 9.80 -0.44 -0.94
C SER A 25 9.14 0.28 -2.13
N PHE A 26 8.58 -0.47 -3.07
CA PHE A 26 7.92 0.13 -4.23
C PHE A 26 6.70 0.96 -3.82
N PHE A 27 5.89 0.46 -2.89
CA PHE A 27 4.72 1.20 -2.43
C PHE A 27 5.11 2.46 -1.66
N GLU A 28 6.19 2.41 -0.88
CA GLU A 28 6.68 3.59 -0.20
C GLU A 28 7.15 4.65 -1.18
N GLN A 29 7.85 4.25 -2.23
CA GLN A 29 8.26 5.17 -3.29
C GLN A 29 7.05 5.76 -4.02
N ALA A 30 6.05 4.94 -4.30
CA ALA A 30 4.82 5.41 -4.92
C ALA A 30 4.10 6.43 -4.04
N LEU A 31 4.10 6.22 -2.73
CA LEU A 31 3.48 7.15 -1.79
C LEU A 31 4.19 8.49 -1.71
N LEU A 32 5.49 8.54 -2.02
CA LEU A 32 6.19 9.82 -2.13
C LEU A 32 5.66 10.65 -3.28
N LEU A 33 5.20 9.99 -4.34
CA LEU A 33 4.64 10.66 -5.51
C LEU A 33 3.15 10.98 -5.32
N LYS A 34 2.42 10.13 -4.61
CA LYS A 34 0.98 10.31 -4.39
C LYS A 34 0.61 9.87 -2.98
N PRO A 35 0.85 10.72 -1.98
CA PRO A 35 0.63 10.34 -0.56
C PRO A 35 -0.83 10.25 -0.15
N ASP A 36 -1.76 10.69 -0.99
CA ASP A 36 -3.19 10.70 -0.68
C ASP A 36 -3.97 9.58 -1.39
N ASP A 37 -3.28 8.57 -1.90
CA ASP A 37 -3.93 7.46 -2.59
C ASP A 37 -4.24 6.34 -1.59
N PRO A 38 -5.53 6.09 -1.28
CA PRO A 38 -5.89 5.06 -0.30
C PRO A 38 -5.48 3.65 -0.74
N ASP A 39 -5.47 3.36 -2.03
CA ASP A 39 -5.08 2.05 -2.52
C ASP A 39 -3.61 1.76 -2.22
N LEU A 40 -2.75 2.78 -2.32
CA LEU A 40 -1.33 2.63 -2.00
C LEU A 40 -1.12 2.36 -0.52
N TRP A 41 -1.85 3.04 0.35
CA TRP A 41 -1.79 2.78 1.79
C TRP A 41 -2.25 1.37 2.11
N ASN A 42 -3.32 0.93 1.45
CA ASN A 42 -3.84 -0.42 1.64
C ASN A 42 -2.81 -1.48 1.20
N ASN A 43 -2.20 -1.28 0.04
CA ASN A 43 -1.19 -2.20 -0.47
C ASN A 43 0.06 -2.23 0.41
N LYS A 44 0.48 -1.07 0.91
CA LYS A 44 1.59 -1.01 1.86
C LYS A 44 1.25 -1.81 3.12
N GLY A 45 0.00 -1.67 3.61
CA GLY A 45 -0.46 -2.44 4.76
C GLY A 45 -0.40 -3.94 4.53
N ILE A 46 -0.78 -4.38 3.33
CA ILE A 46 -0.72 -5.81 2.96
C ILE A 46 0.72 -6.32 3.02
N ALA A 47 1.66 -5.56 2.47
CA ALA A 47 3.07 -5.93 2.50
C ALA A 47 3.60 -6.01 3.94
N LEU A 48 3.25 -5.02 4.76
CA LEU A 48 3.67 -5.00 6.17
C LEU A 48 3.09 -6.17 6.95
N ARG A 49 1.80 -6.47 6.74
CA ARG A 49 1.16 -7.61 7.40
C ARG A 49 1.84 -8.92 7.01
N SER A 50 2.17 -9.07 5.75
CA SER A 50 2.85 -10.27 5.25
C SER A 50 4.24 -10.43 5.86
N LEU A 51 4.87 -9.32 6.26
CA LEU A 51 6.16 -9.33 6.94
C LEU A 51 6.03 -9.50 8.46
N GLY A 52 4.80 -9.59 8.98
CA GLY A 52 4.57 -9.71 10.41
C GLY A 52 4.59 -8.38 11.16
N ARG A 53 4.64 -7.27 10.44
CA ARG A 53 4.68 -5.92 11.04
C ARG A 53 3.26 -5.39 11.18
N TYR A 54 2.50 -6.01 12.08
CA TYR A 54 1.05 -5.80 12.19
C TYR A 54 0.66 -4.40 12.65
N ASP A 55 1.41 -3.81 13.57
CA ASP A 55 1.10 -2.46 14.06
C ASP A 55 1.22 -1.44 12.93
N GLU A 56 2.27 -1.55 12.15
CA GLU A 56 2.47 -0.65 11.01
C GLU A 56 1.42 -0.87 9.93
N ALA A 57 1.06 -2.14 9.70
CA ALA A 57 0.00 -2.48 8.75
C ALA A 57 -1.33 -1.86 9.17
N SER A 58 -1.65 -1.93 10.45
CA SER A 58 -2.87 -1.33 11.00
C SER A 58 -2.91 0.17 10.74
N ASP A 59 -1.79 0.86 10.96
CA ASP A 59 -1.70 2.29 10.70
C ASP A 59 -1.98 2.61 9.22
N CYS A 60 -1.45 1.77 8.32
CA CYS A 60 -1.68 1.96 6.89
C CYS A 60 -3.15 1.77 6.52
N TYR A 61 -3.79 0.74 7.08
CA TYR A 61 -5.22 0.51 6.84
C TYR A 61 -6.07 1.66 7.37
N ASN A 62 -5.74 2.17 8.55
CA ASN A 62 -6.44 3.33 9.10
C ASN A 62 -6.27 4.55 8.21
N LYS A 63 -5.06 4.76 7.70
CA LYS A 63 -4.80 5.88 6.78
C LYS A 63 -5.59 5.73 5.49
N SER A 64 -5.68 4.51 4.96
CA SER A 64 -6.48 4.23 3.78
C SER A 64 -7.95 4.58 4.01
N LEU A 65 -8.51 4.21 5.16
CA LEU A 65 -9.89 4.53 5.50
C LEU A 65 -10.13 6.02 5.68
N GLU A 66 -9.15 6.74 6.22
CA GLU A 66 -9.26 8.20 6.35
C GLU A 66 -9.33 8.88 4.99
N LEU A 67 -8.57 8.37 4.02
CA LEU A 67 -8.52 8.94 2.68
C LEU A 67 -9.71 8.53 1.82
N ASP A 68 -10.32 7.38 2.11
CA ASP A 68 -11.49 6.90 1.38
C ASP A 68 -12.59 6.48 2.36
N PRO A 69 -13.37 7.44 2.85
CA PRO A 69 -14.41 7.16 3.84
C PRO A 69 -15.58 6.35 3.29
N ARG A 70 -15.63 6.09 1.98
CA ARG A 70 -16.69 5.26 1.41
C ARG A 70 -16.71 3.87 2.01
N ASP A 71 -15.55 3.31 2.32
CA ASP A 71 -15.45 2.00 2.95
C ASP A 71 -16.11 2.00 4.33
N ARG A 72 -15.98 3.11 5.04
CA ARG A 72 -16.57 3.28 6.35
C ARG A 72 -18.09 3.48 6.27
N ALA A 73 -18.52 4.19 5.24
CA ALA A 73 -19.93 4.50 5.06
C ALA A 73 -20.74 3.27 4.67
N SER A 74 -20.13 2.31 4.01
CA SER A 74 -20.81 1.10 3.55
C SER A 74 -21.01 0.07 4.64
N SER A 75 -20.39 0.27 5.77
CA SER A 75 -20.57 -0.61 6.91
C SER A 75 -21.70 -0.11 7.82
#